data_a7e18d07e174a4777f6d8a7a4680e8b9
#
_entry.id   a7e18d07e174a4777f6d8a7a4680e8b9
#
_cell.length_a   1.000
_cell.length_b   1.000
_cell.length_c   1.000
_cell.angle_alpha   90.00
_cell.angle_beta   90.00
_cell.angle_gamma   90.00
#
_symmetry.space_group_name_H-M   'P 1'
#
loop_
_entity.id
_entity.type
_entity.pdbx_description
1 polymer ?
#
loop_
_entity_poly.entity_id
_entity_poly.type
_entity_poly.pdbx_seq_one_letter_code
_entity_poly.pdbx_strand_id
1 'polypeptide(L)'
;MTNRLHSCVDPYLDSFTQSFTAANYARATLAGYLQIIGRLGRIMDAEGVTPSALTPDLADRLGRTVPCKKSGTVRPYKLARRFAQHLIDIGVAQPVPLTEAQAARATLLANFETYLVKQRGLSPRSVPHTVGFARRFLDYRFGEAMPDVGSLRPADAIGFMEHVLGSARRDKTVATHVRIFLQYLFGCGATATNLALSVPKAAKVWGARLPRHLSPEGVEAVLACVRDNPRHGARDYAMLLLMARLGLRAAEVIAIQLDDIDWRAGELLVRGKGKLHDRVPITVEVGDALSRYLREERRPTNYRSLFITHRAPHRPFKDSQIVNVILKDALKATGQKPVTPYVGSHLLRHSLATQLVNTGASLDEVGDVLRHRSRSSTMIYARLDIDGLRSVAQPWPVAGDAL
;
A
#
# COMPACT_ATOMS: atom_id res chain seq x y z
N MET A 1 20.97 -30.86 24.90
CA MET A 1 22.12 -30.44 24.04
C MET A 1 21.77 -30.86 22.62
N THR A 2 21.19 -29.96 21.83
CA THR A 2 20.85 -30.23 20.43
C THR A 2 22.13 -30.15 19.62
N ASN A 3 22.49 -31.26 18.97
CA ASN A 3 23.60 -31.41 18.07
C ASN A 3 23.53 -30.30 16.98
N ARG A 4 24.23 -29.17 17.16
CA ARG A 4 24.39 -28.12 16.15
C ARG A 4 25.37 -28.70 15.12
N LEU A 5 24.81 -29.24 14.07
CA LEU A 5 25.62 -29.51 12.87
C LEU A 5 26.21 -28.18 12.42
N HIS A 6 27.53 -28.01 12.55
CA HIS A 6 28.25 -26.83 12.12
C HIS A 6 28.05 -26.60 10.62
N SER A 7 27.84 -25.36 10.21
CA SER A 7 27.77 -24.95 8.81
C SER A 7 28.56 -23.66 8.58
N CYS A 8 28.91 -23.40 7.34
CA CYS A 8 29.71 -22.22 6.96
C CYS A 8 29.10 -20.88 7.39
N VAL A 9 27.83 -20.85 7.73
CA VAL A 9 27.09 -19.61 8.15
C VAL A 9 27.13 -19.39 9.67
N ASP A 10 27.51 -20.37 10.47
CA ASP A 10 27.45 -20.31 11.94
C ASP A 10 28.17 -19.10 12.55
N PRO A 11 29.37 -18.69 12.08
CA PRO A 11 30.08 -17.53 12.62
C PRO A 11 29.29 -16.21 12.51
N TYR A 12 28.32 -16.13 11.61
CA TYR A 12 27.59 -14.90 11.30
C TYR A 12 26.19 -14.85 11.90
N LEU A 13 25.75 -15.94 12.56
CA LEU A 13 24.37 -16.03 13.08
C LEU A 13 24.08 -15.04 14.20
N ASP A 14 25.04 -14.83 15.11
CA ASP A 14 24.86 -13.93 16.24
C ASP A 14 24.76 -12.48 15.79
N SER A 15 25.66 -12.02 14.91
CA SER A 15 25.60 -10.67 14.34
C SER A 15 24.34 -10.47 13.51
N PHE A 16 23.89 -11.46 12.76
CA PHE A 16 22.67 -11.42 11.97
C PHE A 16 21.42 -11.27 12.87
N THR A 17 21.37 -11.97 14.00
CA THR A 17 20.22 -11.94 14.90
C THR A 17 20.17 -10.72 15.81
N GLN A 18 21.30 -10.03 16.01
CA GLN A 18 21.38 -8.87 16.88
C GLN A 18 20.39 -7.76 16.49
N SER A 19 20.26 -7.48 15.20
CA SER A 19 19.30 -6.48 14.69
C SER A 19 17.84 -6.83 14.98
N PHE A 20 17.51 -8.09 15.02
CA PHE A 20 16.15 -8.56 15.34
C PHE A 20 15.90 -8.55 16.84
N THR A 21 16.92 -8.83 17.66
CA THR A 21 16.83 -8.76 19.12
C THR A 21 16.61 -7.31 19.56
N ALA A 22 17.34 -6.37 19.01
CA ALA A 22 17.14 -4.93 19.23
C ALA A 22 15.73 -4.47 18.83
N ALA A 23 15.11 -5.12 17.84
CA ALA A 23 13.74 -4.85 17.39
C ALA A 23 12.66 -5.65 18.18
N ASN A 24 13.01 -6.26 19.32
CA ASN A 24 12.10 -7.01 20.19
C ASN A 24 11.36 -8.18 19.52
N TYR A 25 12.01 -8.89 18.60
CA TYR A 25 11.43 -10.10 18.02
C TYR A 25 11.33 -11.21 19.07
N ALA A 26 10.21 -11.95 19.08
CA ALA A 26 10.02 -13.06 20.01
C ALA A 26 11.10 -14.14 19.83
N ARG A 27 11.60 -14.71 20.93
CA ARG A 27 12.64 -15.77 20.93
C ARG A 27 12.28 -16.93 19.99
N ALA A 28 11.00 -17.35 19.96
CA ALA A 28 10.53 -18.41 19.07
C ALA A 28 10.68 -18.03 17.59
N THR A 29 10.48 -16.75 17.23
CA THR A 29 10.68 -16.26 15.86
C THR A 29 12.15 -16.28 15.48
N LEU A 30 13.03 -15.85 16.38
CA LEU A 30 14.48 -15.89 16.18
C LEU A 30 14.99 -17.32 16.01
N ALA A 31 14.51 -18.25 16.85
CA ALA A 31 14.83 -19.67 16.73
C ALA A 31 14.42 -20.22 15.34
N GLY A 32 13.25 -19.85 14.86
CA GLY A 32 12.80 -20.19 13.50
C GLY A 32 13.68 -19.61 12.39
N TYR A 33 14.16 -18.38 12.56
CA TYR A 33 15.09 -17.74 11.59
C TYR A 33 16.44 -18.46 11.56
N LEU A 34 16.99 -18.76 12.74
CA LEU A 34 18.24 -19.51 12.86
C LEU A 34 18.14 -20.91 12.23
N GLN A 35 17.02 -21.60 12.40
CA GLN A 35 16.78 -22.88 11.74
C GLN A 35 16.78 -22.77 10.21
N ILE A 36 16.15 -21.72 9.66
CA ILE A 36 16.09 -21.49 8.22
C ILE A 36 17.50 -21.19 7.70
N ILE A 37 18.25 -20.29 8.35
CA ILE A 37 19.62 -19.93 7.92
C ILE A 37 20.58 -21.10 8.12
N GLY A 38 20.48 -21.87 9.19
CA GLY A 38 21.28 -23.07 9.36
C GLY A 38 21.00 -24.16 8.30
N ARG A 39 19.75 -24.27 7.80
CA ARG A 39 19.43 -25.12 6.64
C ARG A 39 20.03 -24.56 5.35
N LEU A 40 19.97 -23.25 5.16
CA LEU A 40 20.63 -22.59 4.03
C LEU A 40 22.13 -22.85 4.04
N GLY A 41 22.79 -22.74 5.21
CA GLY A 41 24.21 -23.01 5.36
C GLY A 41 24.58 -24.44 4.92
N ARG A 42 23.79 -25.46 5.32
CA ARG A 42 24.04 -26.84 4.86
C ARG A 42 23.86 -27.04 3.36
N ILE A 43 22.91 -26.31 2.75
CA ILE A 43 22.77 -26.33 1.27
C ILE A 43 23.99 -25.68 0.63
N MET A 44 24.45 -24.56 1.19
CA MET A 44 25.68 -23.89 0.73
C MET A 44 26.87 -24.79 0.84
N ASP A 45 27.07 -25.49 1.98
CA ASP A 45 28.15 -26.45 2.18
C ASP A 45 28.09 -27.57 1.15
N ALA A 46 26.91 -28.13 0.87
CA ALA A 46 26.72 -29.19 -0.11
C ALA A 46 26.95 -28.70 -1.56
N GLU A 47 26.68 -27.44 -1.88
CA GLU A 47 26.95 -26.85 -3.20
C GLU A 47 28.35 -26.21 -3.30
N GLY A 48 29.18 -26.27 -2.25
CA GLY A 48 30.48 -25.61 -2.22
C GLY A 48 30.47 -24.09 -2.23
N VAL A 49 29.37 -23.50 -1.79
CA VAL A 49 29.17 -22.03 -1.76
C VAL A 49 29.67 -21.46 -0.44
N THR A 50 30.71 -20.61 -0.50
CA THR A 50 31.22 -19.91 0.69
C THR A 50 30.36 -18.70 1.05
N PRO A 51 30.33 -18.22 2.33
CA PRO A 51 29.65 -17.01 2.71
C PRO A 51 30.07 -15.75 1.93
N SER A 52 31.35 -15.67 1.54
CA SER A 52 31.92 -14.60 0.72
C SER A 52 31.41 -14.60 -0.72
N ALA A 53 30.97 -15.75 -1.24
CA ALA A 53 30.41 -15.89 -2.58
C ALA A 53 28.88 -15.79 -2.60
N LEU A 54 28.21 -15.65 -1.44
CA LEU A 54 26.75 -15.61 -1.36
C LEU A 54 26.20 -14.26 -1.81
N THR A 55 25.83 -14.17 -3.09
CA THR A 55 25.11 -13.00 -3.62
C THR A 55 23.63 -13.01 -3.22
N PRO A 56 22.93 -11.87 -3.20
CA PRO A 56 21.48 -11.80 -2.93
C PRO A 56 20.64 -12.68 -3.87
N ASP A 57 21.01 -12.79 -5.14
CA ASP A 57 20.28 -13.60 -6.12
C ASP A 57 20.54 -15.10 -5.94
N LEU A 58 21.78 -15.48 -5.63
CA LEU A 58 22.13 -16.83 -5.26
C LEU A 58 21.41 -17.26 -3.97
N ALA A 59 21.37 -16.38 -2.97
CA ALA A 59 20.65 -16.59 -1.73
C ALA A 59 19.12 -16.75 -1.95
N ASP A 60 18.51 -15.97 -2.86
CA ASP A 60 17.10 -16.14 -3.25
C ASP A 60 16.88 -17.53 -3.86
N ARG A 61 17.74 -17.96 -4.79
CA ARG A 61 17.68 -19.28 -5.45
C ARG A 61 17.79 -20.41 -4.42
N LEU A 62 18.85 -20.41 -3.61
CA LEU A 62 19.06 -21.42 -2.56
C LEU A 62 17.97 -21.38 -1.49
N GLY A 63 17.50 -20.19 -1.13
CA GLY A 63 16.44 -20.02 -0.17
C GLY A 63 15.08 -20.60 -0.61
N ARG A 64 14.85 -20.77 -1.92
CA ARG A 64 13.64 -21.44 -2.45
C ARG A 64 13.68 -22.96 -2.27
N THR A 65 14.87 -23.56 -2.19
CA THR A 65 15.05 -25.00 -1.96
C THR A 65 14.97 -25.35 -0.48
N VAL A 66 15.08 -24.38 0.44
CA VAL A 66 15.00 -24.63 1.88
C VAL A 66 13.61 -25.15 2.26
N PRO A 67 13.49 -26.36 2.84
CA PRO A 67 12.22 -26.90 3.27
C PRO A 67 11.56 -26.02 4.35
N CYS A 68 10.31 -25.59 4.14
CA CYS A 68 9.54 -24.80 5.08
C CYS A 68 8.13 -25.35 5.23
N LYS A 69 7.59 -25.33 6.46
CA LYS A 69 6.20 -25.69 6.71
C LYS A 69 5.31 -24.64 6.03
N LYS A 70 4.29 -25.09 5.29
CA LYS A 70 3.36 -24.21 4.52
C LYS A 70 2.64 -23.15 5.35
N SER A 71 2.59 -23.29 6.66
CA SER A 71 1.92 -22.34 7.59
C SER A 71 2.85 -21.25 8.15
N GLY A 72 4.10 -21.18 7.75
CA GLY A 72 5.08 -20.21 8.27
C GLY A 72 4.93 -18.82 7.66
N THR A 73 4.94 -17.78 8.51
CA THR A 73 4.86 -16.36 8.12
C THR A 73 6.11 -15.88 7.37
N VAL A 74 7.20 -16.66 7.40
CA VAL A 74 8.49 -16.30 6.83
C VAL A 74 8.79 -17.16 5.60
N ARG A 75 9.05 -16.49 4.51
CA ARG A 75 9.50 -17.14 3.27
C ARG A 75 11.01 -17.29 3.31
N PRO A 76 11.56 -18.54 3.29
CA PRO A 76 12.99 -18.78 3.45
C PRO A 76 13.86 -17.98 2.49
N TYR A 77 13.46 -17.86 1.22
CA TYR A 77 14.21 -17.09 0.22
C TYR A 77 14.35 -15.58 0.57
N LYS A 78 13.34 -14.98 1.21
CA LYS A 78 13.44 -13.58 1.67
C LYS A 78 14.40 -13.43 2.83
N LEU A 79 14.42 -14.41 3.72
CA LEU A 79 15.35 -14.42 4.85
C LEU A 79 16.78 -14.69 4.37
N ALA A 80 16.97 -15.61 3.43
CA ALA A 80 18.26 -15.89 2.80
C ALA A 80 18.83 -14.64 2.10
N ARG A 81 18.01 -13.94 1.32
CA ARG A 81 18.41 -12.67 0.69
C ARG A 81 18.81 -11.61 1.70
N ARG A 82 18.07 -11.51 2.83
CA ARG A 82 18.42 -10.59 3.92
C ARG A 82 19.72 -11.01 4.61
N PHE A 83 20.00 -12.30 4.72
CA PHE A 83 21.25 -12.80 5.25
C PHE A 83 22.43 -12.48 4.32
N ALA A 84 22.28 -12.69 3.00
CA ALA A 84 23.30 -12.29 2.03
C ALA A 84 23.59 -10.78 2.09
N GLN A 85 22.58 -9.94 2.21
CA GLN A 85 22.78 -8.51 2.39
C GLN A 85 23.54 -8.20 3.68
N HIS A 86 23.21 -8.88 4.79
CA HIS A 86 23.96 -8.75 6.03
C HIS A 86 25.45 -9.10 5.88
N LEU A 87 25.76 -10.18 5.13
CA LEU A 87 27.17 -10.54 4.85
C LEU A 87 27.90 -9.46 4.05
N ILE A 88 27.20 -8.78 3.14
CA ILE A 88 27.75 -7.61 2.43
C ILE A 88 27.96 -6.44 3.38
N ASP A 89 26.97 -6.15 4.22
CA ASP A 89 27.01 -5.02 5.17
C ASP A 89 28.16 -5.16 6.19
N ILE A 90 28.52 -6.38 6.58
CA ILE A 90 29.66 -6.66 7.48
C ILE A 90 30.98 -6.93 6.74
N GLY A 91 31.02 -6.78 5.41
CA GLY A 91 32.23 -6.89 4.60
C GLY A 91 32.72 -8.33 4.32
N VAL A 92 31.91 -9.35 4.61
CA VAL A 92 32.24 -10.77 4.35
C VAL A 92 32.02 -11.12 2.89
N ALA A 93 30.93 -10.64 2.29
CA ALA A 93 30.65 -10.80 0.87
C ALA A 93 30.81 -9.46 0.14
N GLN A 94 31.23 -9.51 -1.12
CA GLN A 94 31.32 -8.33 -1.94
C GLN A 94 30.00 -8.07 -2.68
N PRO A 95 29.56 -6.81 -2.83
CA PRO A 95 28.45 -6.51 -3.71
C PRO A 95 28.80 -6.90 -5.15
N VAL A 96 27.85 -7.55 -5.84
CA VAL A 96 28.03 -7.88 -7.25
C VAL A 96 28.17 -6.58 -8.06
N PRO A 97 29.26 -6.39 -8.81
CA PRO A 97 29.39 -5.20 -9.63
C PRO A 97 28.29 -5.18 -10.70
N LEU A 98 27.67 -4.03 -10.87
CA LEU A 98 26.69 -3.84 -11.92
C LEU A 98 27.39 -3.86 -13.28
N THR A 99 26.76 -4.48 -14.26
CA THR A 99 27.18 -4.30 -15.68
C THR A 99 26.99 -2.84 -16.07
N GLU A 100 27.68 -2.40 -17.13
CA GLU A 100 27.55 -1.03 -17.64
C GLU A 100 26.09 -0.69 -17.97
N ALA A 101 25.35 -1.62 -18.59
CA ALA A 101 23.93 -1.46 -18.88
C ALA A 101 23.07 -1.35 -17.62
N GLN A 102 23.37 -2.12 -16.58
CA GLN A 102 22.67 -2.03 -15.30
C GLN A 102 22.98 -0.73 -14.58
N ALA A 103 24.23 -0.26 -14.61
CA ALA A 103 24.64 1.00 -14.02
C ALA A 103 23.97 2.20 -14.73
N ALA A 104 23.95 2.24 -16.06
CA ALA A 104 23.28 3.26 -16.85
C ALA A 104 21.77 3.29 -16.54
N ARG A 105 21.13 2.12 -16.46
CA ARG A 105 19.71 2.00 -16.10
C ARG A 105 19.42 2.48 -14.68
N ALA A 106 20.27 2.13 -13.72
CA ALA A 106 20.15 2.59 -12.34
C ALA A 106 20.27 4.12 -12.25
N THR A 107 21.22 4.72 -12.96
CA THR A 107 21.41 6.16 -13.03
C THR A 107 20.18 6.87 -13.63
N LEU A 108 19.65 6.36 -14.75
CA LEU A 108 18.45 6.91 -15.39
C LEU A 108 17.25 6.88 -14.43
N LEU A 109 17.03 5.77 -13.74
CA LEU A 109 15.93 5.63 -12.79
C LEU A 109 16.12 6.50 -11.53
N ALA A 110 17.34 6.68 -11.04
CA ALA A 110 17.64 7.59 -9.91
C ALA A 110 17.39 9.07 -10.28
N ASN A 111 17.77 9.48 -11.51
CA ASN A 111 17.47 10.81 -12.02
C ASN A 111 15.96 11.03 -12.17
N PHE A 112 15.24 10.02 -12.66
CA PHE A 112 13.78 10.05 -12.74
C PHE A 112 13.12 10.14 -11.37
N GLU A 113 13.61 9.39 -10.39
CA GLU A 113 13.14 9.47 -9.00
C GLU A 113 13.33 10.88 -8.44
N THR A 114 14.48 11.48 -8.66
CA THR A 114 14.78 12.86 -8.26
C THR A 114 13.80 13.86 -8.89
N TYR A 115 13.52 13.71 -10.18
CA TYR A 115 12.50 14.50 -10.89
C TYR A 115 11.12 14.36 -10.26
N LEU A 116 10.69 13.13 -9.96
CA LEU A 116 9.38 12.86 -9.35
C LEU A 116 9.23 13.54 -7.99
N VAL A 117 10.28 13.54 -7.19
CA VAL A 117 10.29 14.16 -5.85
C VAL A 117 10.38 15.68 -5.95
N LYS A 118 11.41 16.20 -6.64
CA LYS A 118 11.74 17.62 -6.61
C LYS A 118 10.86 18.48 -7.53
N GLN A 119 10.55 18.00 -8.72
CA GLN A 119 9.82 18.79 -9.72
C GLN A 119 8.32 18.45 -9.76
N ARG A 120 7.96 17.18 -9.58
CA ARG A 120 6.55 16.77 -9.60
C ARG A 120 5.90 16.75 -8.22
N GLY A 121 6.66 16.86 -7.14
CA GLY A 121 6.15 16.84 -5.77
C GLY A 121 5.39 15.56 -5.41
N LEU A 122 5.73 14.41 -6.01
CA LEU A 122 5.07 13.15 -5.70
C LEU A 122 5.41 12.72 -4.27
N SER A 123 4.41 12.16 -3.60
CA SER A 123 4.62 11.63 -2.25
C SER A 123 5.64 10.47 -2.25
N PRO A 124 6.43 10.29 -1.17
CA PRO A 124 7.38 9.18 -1.03
C PRO A 124 6.75 7.80 -1.27
N ARG A 125 5.44 7.68 -1.06
CA ARG A 125 4.69 6.45 -1.30
C ARG A 125 4.42 6.19 -2.78
N SER A 126 4.21 7.23 -3.59
CA SER A 126 3.89 7.13 -5.01
C SER A 126 5.12 6.93 -5.88
N VAL A 127 6.27 7.44 -5.45
CA VAL A 127 7.53 7.42 -6.19
C VAL A 127 7.99 6.00 -6.53
N PRO A 128 8.11 5.03 -5.58
CA PRO A 128 8.58 3.68 -5.90
C PRO A 128 7.66 2.96 -6.90
N HIS A 129 6.36 3.23 -6.85
CA HIS A 129 5.40 2.64 -7.77
C HIS A 129 5.61 3.17 -9.19
N THR A 130 5.79 4.48 -9.34
CA THR A 130 6.04 5.13 -10.64
C THR A 130 7.38 4.71 -11.23
N VAL A 131 8.46 4.68 -10.42
CA VAL A 131 9.77 4.18 -10.82
C VAL A 131 9.71 2.71 -11.21
N GLY A 132 8.92 1.90 -10.49
CA GLY A 132 8.70 0.50 -10.82
C GLY A 132 8.10 0.27 -12.21
N PHE A 133 7.19 1.14 -12.67
CA PHE A 133 6.68 1.08 -14.05
C PHE A 133 7.71 1.51 -15.08
N ALA A 134 8.50 2.55 -14.80
CA ALA A 134 9.60 2.96 -15.66
C ALA A 134 10.63 1.82 -15.83
N ARG A 135 11.01 1.16 -14.75
CA ARG A 135 11.88 -0.03 -14.80
C ARG A 135 11.31 -1.12 -15.68
N ARG A 136 10.04 -1.51 -15.46
CA ARG A 136 9.37 -2.54 -16.27
C ARG A 136 9.30 -2.17 -17.75
N PHE A 137 9.13 -0.90 -18.08
CA PHE A 137 9.15 -0.40 -19.46
C PHE A 137 10.53 -0.54 -20.08
N LEU A 138 11.58 -0.17 -19.36
CA LEU A 138 12.97 -0.35 -19.80
C LEU A 138 13.33 -1.82 -19.97
N ASP A 139 12.92 -2.69 -19.03
CA ASP A 139 13.13 -4.14 -19.08
C ASP A 139 12.39 -4.76 -20.29
N TYR A 140 11.16 -4.34 -20.57
CA TYR A 140 10.38 -4.76 -21.73
C TYR A 140 11.06 -4.41 -23.05
N ARG A 141 11.57 -3.18 -23.16
CA ARG A 141 12.11 -2.67 -24.43
C ARG A 141 13.56 -3.07 -24.68
N PHE A 142 14.38 -3.09 -23.65
CA PHE A 142 15.83 -3.27 -23.77
C PHE A 142 16.36 -4.58 -23.18
N GLY A 143 15.54 -5.34 -22.42
CA GLY A 143 16.02 -6.57 -21.76
C GLY A 143 17.25 -6.30 -20.89
N GLU A 144 18.33 -7.00 -21.13
CA GLU A 144 19.62 -6.80 -20.48
C GLU A 144 20.56 -5.83 -21.22
N ALA A 145 20.16 -5.35 -22.39
CA ALA A 145 20.99 -4.44 -23.20
C ALA A 145 21.05 -3.03 -22.62
N MET A 146 22.01 -2.24 -23.11
CA MET A 146 22.14 -0.81 -22.78
C MET A 146 20.84 -0.06 -23.13
N PRO A 147 20.31 0.77 -22.23
CA PRO A 147 19.06 1.52 -22.49
C PRO A 147 19.30 2.72 -23.41
N ASP A 148 19.27 2.51 -24.72
CA ASP A 148 19.27 3.59 -25.70
C ASP A 148 17.87 4.21 -25.78
N VAL A 149 17.57 5.15 -24.87
CA VAL A 149 16.26 5.81 -24.81
C VAL A 149 16.01 6.73 -26.00
N GLY A 150 17.05 7.16 -26.74
CA GLY A 150 16.93 7.94 -27.96
C GLY A 150 16.30 7.17 -29.11
N SER A 151 16.45 5.82 -29.10
CA SER A 151 15.85 4.93 -30.10
C SER A 151 14.37 4.62 -29.89
N LEU A 152 13.76 5.09 -28.79
CA LEU A 152 12.36 4.83 -28.47
C LEU A 152 11.41 5.41 -29.54
N ARG A 153 10.39 4.63 -29.88
CA ARG A 153 9.34 4.98 -30.85
C ARG A 153 7.94 4.89 -30.23
N PRO A 154 6.93 5.52 -30.82
CA PRO A 154 5.53 5.39 -30.39
C PRO A 154 5.07 3.95 -30.21
N ALA A 155 5.49 3.04 -31.10
CA ALA A 155 5.15 1.63 -31.06
C ALA A 155 5.64 0.92 -29.77
N ASP A 156 6.78 1.34 -29.19
CA ASP A 156 7.30 0.78 -27.96
C ASP A 156 6.38 1.08 -26.76
N ALA A 157 5.83 2.29 -26.71
CA ALA A 157 4.88 2.69 -25.68
C ALA A 157 3.56 1.92 -25.80
N ILE A 158 3.05 1.77 -27.03
CA ILE A 158 1.80 1.04 -27.30
C ILE A 158 1.98 -0.44 -26.98
N GLY A 159 3.04 -1.09 -27.49
CA GLY A 159 3.32 -2.51 -27.26
C GLY A 159 3.51 -2.84 -25.77
N PHE A 160 4.16 -1.96 -24.99
CA PHE A 160 4.24 -2.14 -23.55
C PHE A 160 2.86 -2.07 -22.87
N MET A 161 2.01 -1.15 -23.31
CA MET A 161 0.64 -1.05 -22.79
C MET A 161 -0.15 -2.33 -23.05
N GLU A 162 -0.07 -2.88 -24.27
CA GLU A 162 -0.71 -4.14 -24.65
C GLU A 162 -0.16 -5.31 -23.83
N HIS A 163 1.15 -5.40 -23.67
CA HIS A 163 1.81 -6.41 -22.85
C HIS A 163 1.32 -6.39 -21.39
N VAL A 164 1.21 -5.20 -20.77
CA VAL A 164 0.76 -5.09 -19.38
C VAL A 164 -0.73 -5.34 -19.24
N LEU A 165 -1.56 -4.84 -20.17
CA LEU A 165 -3.01 -5.02 -20.14
C LEU A 165 -3.44 -6.45 -20.51
N GLY A 166 -2.67 -7.15 -21.31
CA GLY A 166 -2.88 -8.57 -21.64
C GLY A 166 -2.51 -9.51 -20.48
N SER A 167 -1.77 -9.04 -19.48
CA SER A 167 -1.43 -9.83 -18.31
C SER A 167 -2.64 -10.02 -17.37
N ALA A 168 -2.64 -11.11 -16.58
CA ALA A 168 -3.69 -11.41 -15.59
C ALA A 168 -3.88 -10.33 -14.52
N ARG A 169 -2.91 -9.45 -14.34
CA ARG A 169 -2.94 -8.28 -13.45
C ARG A 169 -3.09 -6.99 -14.27
N ARG A 170 -4.30 -6.70 -14.69
CA ARG A 170 -4.63 -5.43 -15.37
C ARG A 170 -4.47 -4.25 -14.40
N ASP A 171 -3.34 -3.55 -14.46
CA ASP A 171 -3.15 -2.33 -13.69
C ASP A 171 -3.61 -1.12 -14.50
N LYS A 172 -4.76 -0.55 -14.11
CA LYS A 172 -5.36 0.61 -14.77
C LYS A 172 -4.52 1.89 -14.66
N THR A 173 -3.50 1.88 -13.79
CA THR A 173 -2.64 3.06 -13.57
C THR A 173 -1.41 3.08 -14.47
N VAL A 174 -1.12 1.97 -15.18
CA VAL A 174 0.06 1.84 -16.04
C VAL A 174 0.20 3.00 -17.04
N ALA A 175 -0.87 3.37 -17.73
CA ALA A 175 -0.87 4.47 -18.70
C ALA A 175 -0.43 5.80 -18.06
N THR A 176 -0.84 6.06 -16.82
CA THR A 176 -0.45 7.27 -16.09
C THR A 176 1.05 7.28 -15.78
N HIS A 177 1.56 6.17 -15.25
CA HIS A 177 2.97 6.07 -14.84
C HIS A 177 3.92 6.08 -16.04
N VAL A 178 3.58 5.35 -17.12
CA VAL A 178 4.35 5.34 -18.36
C VAL A 178 4.37 6.72 -19.01
N ARG A 179 3.23 7.40 -19.05
CA ARG A 179 3.14 8.77 -19.59
C ARG A 179 4.03 9.74 -18.82
N ILE A 180 4.08 9.66 -17.49
CA ILE A 180 4.95 10.49 -16.66
C ILE A 180 6.42 10.22 -16.99
N PHE A 181 6.82 8.96 -17.19
CA PHE A 181 8.19 8.61 -17.52
C PHE A 181 8.58 9.12 -18.93
N LEU A 182 7.72 8.93 -19.91
CA LEU A 182 7.97 9.42 -21.27
C LEU A 182 7.99 10.96 -21.35
N GLN A 183 7.16 11.65 -20.55
CA GLN A 183 7.24 13.10 -20.39
C GLN A 183 8.57 13.55 -19.79
N TYR A 184 9.09 12.81 -18.80
CA TYR A 184 10.40 13.07 -18.23
C TYR A 184 11.51 12.92 -19.26
N LEU A 185 11.52 11.83 -20.04
CA LEU A 185 12.54 11.60 -21.09
C LEU A 185 12.53 12.71 -22.14
N PHE A 186 11.35 13.15 -22.56
CA PHE A 186 11.23 14.29 -23.48
C PHE A 186 11.68 15.60 -22.85
N GLY A 187 11.28 15.87 -21.60
CA GLY A 187 11.63 17.09 -20.87
C GLY A 187 13.13 17.25 -20.59
N CYS A 188 13.89 16.15 -20.46
CA CYS A 188 15.34 16.19 -20.33
C CYS A 188 16.09 16.04 -21.67
N GLY A 189 15.39 16.08 -22.82
CA GLY A 189 15.99 15.98 -24.15
C GLY A 189 16.48 14.58 -24.54
N ALA A 190 16.14 13.54 -23.76
CA ALA A 190 16.56 12.16 -24.03
C ALA A 190 15.81 11.52 -25.21
N THR A 191 14.66 12.08 -25.61
CA THR A 191 13.90 11.69 -26.81
C THR A 191 13.60 12.92 -27.67
N ALA A 192 13.68 12.78 -28.99
CA ALA A 192 13.44 13.88 -29.94
C ALA A 192 11.95 14.31 -29.97
N THR A 193 11.04 13.39 -29.65
CA THR A 193 9.59 13.63 -29.72
C THR A 193 8.92 13.25 -28.38
N ASN A 194 7.78 13.88 -28.11
CA ASN A 194 7.01 13.60 -26.90
C ASN A 194 6.20 12.30 -27.05
N LEU A 195 6.83 11.17 -26.77
CA LEU A 195 6.22 9.83 -26.84
C LEU A 195 5.05 9.64 -25.86
N ALA A 196 4.90 10.49 -24.85
CA ALA A 196 3.78 10.41 -23.90
C ALA A 196 2.41 10.63 -24.59
N LEU A 197 2.38 11.28 -25.74
CA LEU A 197 1.17 11.49 -26.54
C LEU A 197 0.66 10.18 -27.18
N SER A 198 1.54 9.22 -27.43
CA SER A 198 1.19 7.91 -27.99
C SER A 198 0.60 6.94 -26.97
N VAL A 199 0.69 7.24 -25.66
CA VAL A 199 0.08 6.41 -24.63
C VAL A 199 -1.44 6.58 -24.65
N PRO A 200 -2.23 5.50 -24.90
CA PRO A 200 -3.68 5.58 -24.97
C PRO A 200 -4.30 6.19 -23.71
N LYS A 201 -5.23 7.11 -23.86
CA LYS A 201 -6.04 7.62 -22.75
C LYS A 201 -7.17 6.62 -22.50
N ALA A 202 -7.23 6.05 -21.29
CA ALA A 202 -8.40 5.28 -20.90
C ALA A 202 -9.65 6.18 -20.98
N ALA A 203 -10.68 5.76 -21.69
CA ALA A 203 -11.95 6.45 -21.69
C ALA A 203 -12.46 6.54 -20.26
N LYS A 204 -12.70 7.75 -19.76
CA LYS A 204 -13.37 7.95 -18.47
C LYS A 204 -14.83 7.59 -18.69
N VAL A 205 -15.22 6.37 -18.38
CA VAL A 205 -16.63 6.02 -18.27
C VAL A 205 -17.15 6.73 -17.01
N TRP A 206 -17.68 7.91 -17.20
CA TRP A 206 -18.29 8.71 -16.14
C TRP A 206 -19.53 7.97 -15.64
N GLY A 207 -19.49 7.60 -14.36
CA GLY A 207 -20.69 7.25 -13.61
C GLY A 207 -21.30 5.88 -13.90
N ALA A 208 -20.57 4.90 -14.42
CA ALA A 208 -21.10 3.57 -14.71
C ALA A 208 -21.53 2.74 -13.47
N ARG A 209 -21.18 3.15 -12.25
CA ARG A 209 -21.49 2.37 -11.04
C ARG A 209 -21.89 3.27 -9.88
N LEU A 210 -22.88 2.84 -9.10
CA LEU A 210 -23.22 3.44 -7.82
C LEU A 210 -22.06 3.34 -6.83
N PRO A 211 -21.93 4.29 -5.86
CA PRO A 211 -20.97 4.18 -4.78
C PRO A 211 -21.14 2.86 -4.04
N ARG A 212 -20.03 2.26 -3.69
CA ARG A 212 -20.01 1.00 -2.94
C ARG A 212 -20.21 1.31 -1.48
N HIS A 213 -21.24 0.75 -0.87
CA HIS A 213 -21.55 0.98 0.53
C HIS A 213 -22.13 -0.29 1.17
N LEU A 214 -22.13 -0.31 2.48
CA LEU A 214 -22.89 -1.22 3.32
C LEU A 214 -24.13 -0.49 3.82
N SER A 215 -25.17 -1.23 4.16
CA SER A 215 -26.27 -0.65 4.95
C SER A 215 -25.77 -0.22 6.34
N PRO A 216 -26.50 0.65 7.04
CA PRO A 216 -26.15 1.02 8.42
C PRO A 216 -25.96 -0.20 9.33
N GLU A 217 -26.86 -1.19 9.24
CA GLU A 217 -26.82 -2.44 10.02
C GLU A 217 -25.57 -3.26 9.64
N GLY A 218 -25.20 -3.26 8.35
CA GLY A 218 -24.00 -3.94 7.85
C GLY A 218 -22.72 -3.28 8.37
N VAL A 219 -22.69 -1.96 8.53
CA VAL A 219 -21.56 -1.25 9.16
C VAL A 219 -21.45 -1.64 10.63
N GLU A 220 -22.57 -1.63 11.39
CA GLU A 220 -22.59 -1.99 12.80
C GLU A 220 -22.17 -3.47 13.01
N ALA A 221 -22.64 -4.38 12.18
CA ALA A 221 -22.24 -5.79 12.25
C ALA A 221 -20.73 -5.97 12.05
N VAL A 222 -20.14 -5.25 11.09
CA VAL A 222 -18.68 -5.26 10.85
C VAL A 222 -17.92 -4.69 12.04
N LEU A 223 -18.37 -3.57 12.60
CA LEU A 223 -17.75 -2.93 13.77
C LEU A 223 -17.82 -3.83 15.01
N ALA A 224 -18.97 -4.43 15.29
CA ALA A 224 -19.16 -5.36 16.40
C ALA A 224 -18.25 -6.58 16.28
N CYS A 225 -18.18 -7.21 15.09
CA CYS A 225 -17.30 -8.36 14.85
C CYS A 225 -15.82 -8.05 15.11
N VAL A 226 -15.37 -6.84 14.78
CA VAL A 226 -13.98 -6.43 15.02
C VAL A 226 -13.75 -6.11 16.48
N ARG A 227 -14.69 -5.41 17.15
CA ARG A 227 -14.61 -5.06 18.58
C ARG A 227 -14.44 -6.29 19.47
N ASP A 228 -15.13 -7.35 19.12
CA ASP A 228 -15.19 -8.59 19.92
C ASP A 228 -14.02 -9.54 19.61
N ASN A 229 -13.08 -9.15 18.75
CA ASN A 229 -11.88 -9.94 18.47
C ASN A 229 -10.91 -9.90 19.67
N PRO A 230 -10.60 -11.06 20.30
CA PRO A 230 -9.81 -11.08 21.54
C PRO A 230 -8.33 -10.71 21.36
N ARG A 231 -7.83 -10.65 20.13
CA ARG A 231 -6.40 -10.43 19.88
C ARG A 231 -6.04 -8.99 19.53
N HIS A 232 -6.91 -8.30 18.78
CA HIS A 232 -6.63 -6.97 18.22
C HIS A 232 -7.87 -6.10 18.20
N GLY A 233 -8.89 -6.46 18.96
CA GLY A 233 -10.21 -5.84 18.88
C GLY A 233 -10.19 -4.35 19.15
N ALA A 234 -9.50 -3.90 20.19
CA ALA A 234 -9.48 -2.48 20.54
C ALA A 234 -8.81 -1.62 19.46
N ARG A 235 -7.67 -2.05 18.92
CA ARG A 235 -6.97 -1.34 17.82
C ARG A 235 -7.79 -1.32 16.56
N ASP A 236 -8.20 -2.49 16.12
CA ASP A 236 -8.82 -2.65 14.80
C ASP A 236 -10.21 -2.01 14.78
N TYR A 237 -10.95 -2.08 15.89
CA TYR A 237 -12.21 -1.38 16.09
C TYR A 237 -12.02 0.14 16.00
N ALA A 238 -11.07 0.71 16.76
CA ALA A 238 -10.79 2.14 16.71
C ALA A 238 -10.41 2.62 15.30
N MET A 239 -9.62 1.83 14.56
CA MET A 239 -9.26 2.16 13.18
C MET A 239 -10.48 2.20 12.24
N LEU A 240 -11.36 1.19 12.31
CA LEU A 240 -12.56 1.15 11.47
C LEU A 240 -13.60 2.17 11.91
N LEU A 241 -13.72 2.44 13.21
CA LEU A 241 -14.66 3.43 13.75
C LEU A 241 -14.34 4.85 13.28
N LEU A 242 -13.07 5.24 13.27
CA LEU A 242 -12.60 6.52 12.71
C LEU A 242 -13.04 6.68 11.25
N MET A 243 -13.06 5.60 10.48
CA MET A 243 -13.50 5.64 9.09
C MET A 243 -15.02 5.68 8.96
N ALA A 244 -15.72 4.92 9.81
CA ALA A 244 -17.19 4.82 9.75
C ALA A 244 -17.88 6.05 10.31
N ARG A 245 -17.34 6.69 11.36
CA ARG A 245 -17.98 7.84 12.04
C ARG A 245 -17.44 9.19 11.57
N LEU A 246 -16.12 9.30 11.36
CA LEU A 246 -15.49 10.56 10.97
C LEU A 246 -15.08 10.58 9.49
N GLY A 247 -15.39 9.53 8.74
CA GLY A 247 -15.10 9.45 7.32
C GLY A 247 -13.61 9.55 6.96
N LEU A 248 -12.68 9.20 7.86
CA LEU A 248 -11.26 9.26 7.58
C LEU A 248 -10.86 8.27 6.48
N ARG A 249 -9.84 8.64 5.70
CA ARG A 249 -9.22 7.70 4.76
C ARG A 249 -8.27 6.77 5.53
N ALA A 250 -8.13 5.53 5.09
CA ALA A 250 -7.23 4.57 5.74
C ALA A 250 -5.78 5.09 5.87
N ALA A 251 -5.30 5.88 4.92
CA ALA A 251 -3.98 6.50 5.01
C ALA A 251 -3.92 7.61 6.08
N GLU A 252 -5.01 8.34 6.28
CA GLU A 252 -5.14 9.34 7.35
C GLU A 252 -5.16 8.64 8.71
N VAL A 253 -5.92 7.56 8.87
CA VAL A 253 -5.99 6.77 10.11
C VAL A 253 -4.62 6.27 10.55
N ILE A 254 -3.85 5.64 9.67
CA ILE A 254 -2.53 5.11 10.06
C ILE A 254 -1.47 6.21 10.28
N ALA A 255 -1.72 7.42 9.79
CA ALA A 255 -0.82 8.56 9.94
C ALA A 255 -1.02 9.33 11.25
N ILE A 256 -2.10 9.09 11.99
CA ILE A 256 -2.40 9.79 13.26
C ILE A 256 -1.26 9.58 14.25
N GLN A 257 -0.82 10.69 14.85
CA GLN A 257 0.13 10.70 15.95
C GLN A 257 -0.60 10.89 17.28
N LEU A 258 0.03 10.53 18.40
CA LEU A 258 -0.53 10.76 19.73
C LEU A 258 -0.80 12.24 20.00
N ASP A 259 0.04 13.12 19.45
CA ASP A 259 -0.06 14.57 19.62
C ASP A 259 -1.14 15.21 18.71
N ASP A 260 -1.74 14.44 17.80
CA ASP A 260 -2.83 14.92 16.94
C ASP A 260 -4.18 14.90 17.67
N ILE A 261 -4.27 14.27 18.86
CA ILE A 261 -5.50 14.17 19.64
C ILE A 261 -5.49 15.22 20.73
N ASP A 262 -6.36 16.21 20.61
CA ASP A 262 -6.66 17.15 21.70
C ASP A 262 -7.82 16.61 22.53
N TRP A 263 -7.49 15.94 23.63
CA TRP A 263 -8.48 15.33 24.53
C TRP A 263 -9.33 16.37 25.27
N ARG A 264 -8.82 17.59 25.46
CA ARG A 264 -9.55 18.66 26.16
C ARG A 264 -10.55 19.33 25.23
N ALA A 265 -10.13 19.63 24.00
CA ALA A 265 -11.01 20.21 22.99
C ALA A 265 -11.95 19.16 22.37
N GLY A 266 -11.65 17.86 22.52
CA GLY A 266 -12.38 16.80 21.83
C GLY A 266 -12.16 16.82 20.32
N GLU A 267 -10.93 17.15 19.88
CA GLU A 267 -10.60 17.31 18.47
C GLU A 267 -9.45 16.40 18.02
N LEU A 268 -9.54 15.97 16.76
CA LEU A 268 -8.49 15.23 16.08
C LEU A 268 -7.93 16.02 14.91
N LEU A 269 -6.62 16.26 14.90
CA LEU A 269 -5.91 16.82 13.76
C LEU A 269 -5.70 15.74 12.69
N VAL A 270 -6.34 15.90 11.54
CA VAL A 270 -6.22 14.97 10.40
C VAL A 270 -5.27 15.54 9.36
N ARG A 271 -4.19 14.81 9.09
CA ARG A 271 -3.17 15.20 8.11
C ARG A 271 -3.57 14.69 6.72
N GLY A 272 -4.03 15.60 5.87
CA GLY A 272 -4.43 15.32 4.50
C GLY A 272 -3.27 15.32 3.50
N LYS A 273 -3.60 15.03 2.23
CA LYS A 273 -2.63 15.10 1.13
C LYS A 273 -2.20 16.56 0.89
N GLY A 274 -0.89 16.79 0.67
CA GLY A 274 -0.37 18.11 0.31
C GLY A 274 -0.12 19.03 1.50
N LYS A 275 0.18 18.49 2.69
CA LYS A 275 0.43 19.23 3.96
C LYS A 275 -0.80 20.02 4.46
N LEU A 276 -1.98 19.68 4.00
CA LEU A 276 -3.22 20.24 4.49
C LEU A 276 -3.65 19.53 5.79
N HIS A 277 -4.10 20.29 6.76
CA HIS A 277 -4.54 19.80 8.05
C HIS A 277 -5.98 20.25 8.31
N ASP A 278 -6.79 19.33 8.79
CA ASP A 278 -8.17 19.60 9.18
C ASP A 278 -8.36 19.17 10.64
N ARG A 279 -9.11 19.92 11.43
CA ARG A 279 -9.57 19.50 12.76
C ARG A 279 -10.95 18.89 12.64
N VAL A 280 -11.17 17.77 13.29
CA VAL A 280 -12.40 17.01 13.26
C VAL A 280 -12.84 16.75 14.70
N PRO A 281 -14.09 17.01 15.08
CA PRO A 281 -14.59 16.68 16.40
C PRO A 281 -14.56 15.18 16.63
N ILE A 282 -14.15 14.77 17.83
CA ILE A 282 -14.15 13.38 18.27
C ILE A 282 -15.47 13.11 18.98
N THR A 283 -16.27 12.18 18.47
CA THR A 283 -17.47 11.73 19.19
C THR A 283 -17.09 10.92 20.43
N VAL A 284 -17.98 10.84 21.42
CA VAL A 284 -17.77 10.05 22.65
C VAL A 284 -17.37 8.61 22.31
N GLU A 285 -18.11 7.98 21.40
CA GLU A 285 -17.84 6.61 20.95
C GLU A 285 -16.41 6.43 20.41
N VAL A 286 -15.93 7.38 19.60
CA VAL A 286 -14.57 7.37 19.04
C VAL A 286 -13.54 7.62 20.15
N GLY A 287 -13.78 8.55 21.05
CA GLY A 287 -12.92 8.85 22.19
C GLY A 287 -12.72 7.65 23.10
N ASP A 288 -13.79 6.96 23.42
CA ASP A 288 -13.76 5.74 24.25
C ASP A 288 -12.99 4.61 23.56
N ALA A 289 -13.22 4.40 22.27
CA ALA A 289 -12.49 3.38 21.51
C ALA A 289 -10.98 3.67 21.46
N LEU A 290 -10.59 4.92 21.24
CA LEU A 290 -9.19 5.35 21.24
C LEU A 290 -8.56 5.19 22.63
N SER A 291 -9.25 5.60 23.68
CA SER A 291 -8.81 5.46 25.07
C SER A 291 -8.64 4.00 25.48
N ARG A 292 -9.57 3.14 25.06
CA ARG A 292 -9.50 1.70 25.31
C ARG A 292 -8.26 1.11 24.63
N TYR A 293 -8.03 1.40 23.35
CA TYR A 293 -6.85 0.92 22.64
C TYR A 293 -5.55 1.38 23.30
N LEU A 294 -5.47 2.64 23.70
CA LEU A 294 -4.26 3.20 24.33
C LEU A 294 -3.96 2.54 25.68
N ARG A 295 -4.98 2.26 26.49
CA ARG A 295 -4.81 1.69 27.83
C ARG A 295 -4.62 0.18 27.83
N GLU A 296 -5.34 -0.53 26.98
CA GLU A 296 -5.43 -2.00 27.09
C GLU A 296 -4.53 -2.74 26.09
N GLU A 297 -4.29 -2.18 24.89
CA GLU A 297 -3.69 -2.96 23.80
C GLU A 297 -2.42 -2.35 23.22
N ARG A 298 -2.28 -1.01 23.24
CA ARG A 298 -1.12 -0.36 22.65
C ARG A 298 0.17 -0.68 23.42
N ARG A 299 1.09 -1.38 22.75
CA ARG A 299 2.37 -1.77 23.37
C ARG A 299 3.30 -0.55 23.55
N PRO A 300 4.14 -0.55 24.61
CA PRO A 300 5.18 0.46 24.78
C PRO A 300 6.12 0.52 23.57
N THR A 301 6.43 1.72 23.10
CA THR A 301 7.31 1.97 21.97
C THR A 301 7.73 3.45 21.96
N ASN A 302 8.87 3.73 21.35
CA ASN A 302 9.37 5.10 21.16
C ASN A 302 8.67 5.85 20.01
N TYR A 303 7.83 5.17 19.23
CA TYR A 303 7.08 5.80 18.15
C TYR A 303 5.88 6.60 18.68
N ARG A 304 5.73 7.81 18.16
CA ARG A 304 4.58 8.69 18.48
C ARG A 304 3.32 8.35 17.67
N SER A 305 3.41 7.45 16.68
CA SER A 305 2.23 7.02 15.91
C SER A 305 1.18 6.37 16.82
N LEU A 306 -0.07 6.78 16.65
CA LEU A 306 -1.19 6.24 17.43
C LEU A 306 -1.31 4.72 17.23
N PHE A 307 -1.41 4.29 15.98
CA PHE A 307 -1.56 2.88 15.63
C PHE A 307 -0.23 2.24 15.26
N ILE A 308 0.08 1.13 15.92
CA ILE A 308 1.31 0.36 15.74
C ILE A 308 1.02 -1.11 15.45
N THR A 309 2.03 -1.82 14.93
CA THR A 309 1.94 -3.24 14.69
C THR A 309 1.82 -4.01 16.03
N HIS A 310 0.90 -4.98 16.08
CA HIS A 310 0.73 -5.83 17.27
C HIS A 310 1.91 -6.79 17.48
N ARG A 311 2.47 -7.31 16.38
CA ARG A 311 3.66 -8.16 16.42
C ARG A 311 4.92 -7.32 16.34
N ALA A 312 5.96 -7.76 17.05
CA ALA A 312 7.27 -7.12 16.95
C ALA A 312 7.83 -7.15 15.50
N PRO A 313 8.56 -6.10 15.12
CA PRO A 313 8.82 -4.89 15.90
C PRO A 313 7.58 -4.01 15.99
N HIS A 314 7.28 -3.50 17.22
CA HIS A 314 6.14 -2.61 17.46
C HIS A 314 6.41 -1.23 16.84
N ARG A 315 6.01 -1.06 15.60
CA ARG A 315 6.31 0.12 14.77
C ARG A 315 5.07 0.62 14.03
N PRO A 316 5.09 1.84 13.49
CA PRO A 316 4.05 2.36 12.62
C PRO A 316 3.80 1.45 11.41
N PHE A 317 2.58 1.41 10.93
CA PHE A 317 2.26 0.71 9.69
C PHE A 317 2.93 1.38 8.49
N LYS A 318 3.56 0.58 7.62
CA LYS A 318 4.18 1.09 6.38
C LYS A 318 3.15 1.63 5.39
N ASP A 319 1.98 0.98 5.36
CA ASP A 319 0.91 1.33 4.45
C ASP A 319 -0.47 0.98 5.03
N SER A 320 -1.50 1.49 4.41
CA SER A 320 -2.89 1.30 4.84
C SER A 320 -3.50 -0.05 4.43
N GLN A 321 -2.72 -0.99 3.92
CA GLN A 321 -3.23 -2.32 3.53
C GLN A 321 -3.77 -3.10 4.73
N ILE A 322 -3.25 -2.82 5.94
CA ILE A 322 -3.77 -3.43 7.16
C ILE A 322 -5.28 -3.19 7.32
N VAL A 323 -5.77 -1.99 7.03
CA VAL A 323 -7.20 -1.65 7.10
C VAL A 323 -8.01 -2.49 6.12
N ASN A 324 -7.48 -2.72 4.90
CA ASN A 324 -8.13 -3.58 3.93
C ASN A 324 -8.20 -5.05 4.41
N VAL A 325 -7.17 -5.53 5.10
CA VAL A 325 -7.15 -6.89 5.65
C VAL A 325 -8.19 -7.01 6.76
N ILE A 326 -8.19 -6.10 7.74
CA ILE A 326 -9.16 -6.08 8.85
C ILE A 326 -10.59 -6.06 8.30
N LEU A 327 -10.90 -5.13 7.40
CA LEU A 327 -12.23 -4.99 6.82
C LEU A 327 -12.64 -6.24 6.03
N LYS A 328 -11.74 -6.82 5.26
CA LYS A 328 -12.00 -8.01 4.46
C LYS A 328 -12.30 -9.23 5.34
N ASP A 329 -11.54 -9.39 6.42
CA ASP A 329 -11.72 -10.49 7.36
C ASP A 329 -13.05 -10.33 8.12
N ALA A 330 -13.40 -9.11 8.55
CA ALA A 330 -14.67 -8.81 9.21
C ALA A 330 -15.88 -9.03 8.26
N LEU A 331 -15.81 -8.60 7.01
CA LEU A 331 -16.86 -8.84 6.02
C LEU A 331 -17.06 -10.33 5.76
N LYS A 332 -15.97 -11.10 5.72
CA LYS A 332 -16.05 -12.56 5.58
C LYS A 332 -16.69 -13.21 6.80
N ALA A 333 -16.34 -12.78 8.00
CA ALA A 333 -16.86 -13.33 9.25
C ALA A 333 -18.35 -13.02 9.45
N THR A 334 -18.80 -11.81 9.07
CA THR A 334 -20.20 -11.39 9.21
C THR A 334 -21.09 -11.76 8.03
N GLY A 335 -20.53 -12.27 6.94
CA GLY A 335 -21.27 -12.55 5.71
C GLY A 335 -21.75 -11.30 4.97
N GLN A 336 -21.39 -10.10 5.44
CA GLN A 336 -21.83 -8.84 4.84
C GLN A 336 -21.23 -8.65 3.45
N LYS A 337 -22.08 -8.25 2.50
CA LYS A 337 -21.68 -8.01 1.12
C LYS A 337 -21.98 -6.58 0.73
N PRO A 338 -20.99 -5.81 0.23
CA PRO A 338 -21.27 -4.50 -0.32
C PRO A 338 -22.12 -4.61 -1.58
N VAL A 339 -22.91 -3.59 -1.87
CA VAL A 339 -23.81 -3.49 -3.05
C VAL A 339 -23.10 -3.79 -4.38
N THR A 340 -21.79 -3.54 -4.44
CA THR A 340 -20.96 -3.95 -5.59
C THR A 340 -19.74 -4.74 -5.12
N PRO A 341 -19.33 -5.81 -5.85
CA PRO A 341 -18.27 -6.71 -5.41
C PRO A 341 -16.89 -6.04 -5.45
N TYR A 342 -16.58 -5.30 -4.41
CA TYR A 342 -15.22 -4.77 -4.15
C TYR A 342 -15.07 -4.47 -2.67
N VAL A 343 -13.99 -4.91 -2.10
CA VAL A 343 -13.64 -4.62 -0.72
C VAL A 343 -12.36 -3.79 -0.72
N GLY A 344 -12.49 -2.55 -0.29
CA GLY A 344 -11.36 -1.64 -0.14
C GLY A 344 -11.62 -0.65 1.00
N SER A 345 -10.56 -0.02 1.47
CA SER A 345 -10.57 0.88 2.62
C SER A 345 -11.53 2.07 2.49
N HIS A 346 -12.05 2.36 1.30
CA HIS A 346 -13.05 3.42 1.12
C HIS A 346 -14.49 2.98 1.41
N LEU A 347 -14.75 1.68 1.63
CA LEU A 347 -16.10 1.15 1.80
C LEU A 347 -16.85 1.84 2.95
N LEU A 348 -16.26 1.91 4.15
CA LEU A 348 -16.90 2.53 5.31
C LEU A 348 -17.13 4.03 5.10
N ARG A 349 -16.16 4.73 4.52
CA ARG A 349 -16.31 6.15 4.18
C ARG A 349 -17.42 6.38 3.13
N HIS A 350 -17.55 5.49 2.15
CA HIS A 350 -18.67 5.54 1.19
C HIS A 350 -20.00 5.21 1.86
N SER A 351 -20.03 4.30 2.84
CA SER A 351 -21.22 4.00 3.62
C SER A 351 -21.70 5.22 4.40
N LEU A 352 -20.79 5.91 5.10
CA LEU A 352 -21.10 7.17 5.80
C LEU A 352 -21.67 8.22 4.83
N ALA A 353 -21.01 8.45 3.69
CA ALA A 353 -21.50 9.43 2.72
C ALA A 353 -22.87 9.07 2.15
N THR A 354 -23.11 7.79 1.85
CA THR A 354 -24.40 7.31 1.38
C THR A 354 -25.49 7.49 2.44
N GLN A 355 -25.17 7.20 3.70
CA GLN A 355 -26.10 7.41 4.81
C GLN A 355 -26.47 8.89 4.97
N LEU A 356 -25.49 9.79 4.92
CA LEU A 356 -25.73 11.24 5.00
C LEU A 356 -26.65 11.73 3.88
N VAL A 357 -26.41 11.32 2.62
CA VAL A 357 -27.30 11.65 1.50
C VAL A 357 -28.72 11.10 1.73
N ASN A 358 -28.83 9.85 2.15
CA ASN A 358 -30.14 9.21 2.40
C ASN A 358 -30.91 9.83 3.57
N THR A 359 -30.23 10.52 4.49
CA THR A 359 -30.83 11.28 5.59
C THR A 359 -31.09 12.74 5.24
N GLY A 360 -30.89 13.15 3.98
CA GLY A 360 -31.21 14.45 3.46
C GLY A 360 -30.08 15.50 3.51
N ALA A 361 -28.85 15.10 3.85
CA ALA A 361 -27.71 16.02 3.77
C ALA A 361 -27.41 16.39 2.32
N SER A 362 -27.16 17.66 2.07
CA SER A 362 -26.73 18.17 0.77
C SER A 362 -25.38 17.61 0.37
N LEU A 363 -25.07 17.59 -0.94
CA LEU A 363 -23.78 17.14 -1.43
C LEU A 363 -22.61 18.01 -0.92
N ASP A 364 -22.84 19.29 -0.68
CA ASP A 364 -21.81 20.19 -0.15
C ASP A 364 -21.52 19.84 1.32
N GLU A 365 -22.53 19.61 2.17
CA GLU A 365 -22.36 19.13 3.56
C GLU A 365 -21.63 17.77 3.61
N VAL A 366 -22.01 16.83 2.74
CA VAL A 366 -21.29 15.55 2.60
C VAL A 366 -19.84 15.78 2.20
N GLY A 367 -19.57 16.74 1.32
CA GLY A 367 -18.24 17.16 0.91
C GLY A 367 -17.41 17.68 2.10
N ASP A 368 -18.01 18.50 2.95
CA ASP A 368 -17.38 19.08 4.14
C ASP A 368 -17.07 18.01 5.20
N VAL A 369 -18.04 17.18 5.55
CA VAL A 369 -17.84 16.06 6.49
C VAL A 369 -16.71 15.14 6.02
N LEU A 370 -16.70 14.85 4.73
CA LEU A 370 -15.65 14.00 4.15
C LEU A 370 -14.35 14.75 3.84
N ARG A 371 -14.29 16.05 4.00
CA ARG A 371 -13.13 16.89 3.68
C ARG A 371 -12.69 16.69 2.22
N HIS A 372 -13.63 16.78 1.29
CA HIS A 372 -13.36 16.73 -0.13
C HIS A 372 -12.80 18.06 -0.62
N ARG A 373 -11.60 18.04 -1.21
CA ARG A 373 -10.96 19.23 -1.80
C ARG A 373 -11.45 19.53 -3.22
N SER A 374 -12.20 18.62 -3.82
CA SER A 374 -12.75 18.78 -5.16
C SER A 374 -14.21 18.33 -5.15
N ARG A 375 -15.09 19.18 -5.63
CA ARG A 375 -16.52 18.91 -5.80
C ARG A 375 -16.75 17.62 -6.62
N SER A 376 -15.88 17.34 -7.59
CA SER A 376 -15.96 16.12 -8.39
C SER A 376 -15.81 14.82 -7.55
N SER A 377 -15.21 14.89 -6.36
CA SER A 377 -15.11 13.76 -5.45
C SER A 377 -16.44 13.45 -4.75
N THR A 378 -17.27 14.47 -4.54
CA THR A 378 -18.60 14.33 -3.92
C THR A 378 -19.67 14.00 -4.96
N MET A 379 -19.48 14.43 -6.21
CA MET A 379 -20.42 14.16 -7.30
C MET A 379 -20.68 12.65 -7.57
N ILE A 380 -19.83 11.77 -7.06
CA ILE A 380 -20.10 10.33 -7.13
C ILE A 380 -21.36 9.91 -6.36
N TYR A 381 -21.76 10.71 -5.37
CA TYR A 381 -22.96 10.47 -4.56
C TYR A 381 -24.21 11.17 -5.11
N ALA A 382 -24.09 12.08 -6.08
CA ALA A 382 -25.24 12.79 -6.68
C ALA A 382 -26.32 11.85 -7.23
N ARG A 383 -25.95 10.63 -7.60
CA ARG A 383 -26.88 9.60 -8.08
C ARG A 383 -27.71 8.94 -6.98
N LEU A 384 -27.36 9.15 -5.74
CA LEU A 384 -28.11 8.66 -4.57
C LEU A 384 -29.13 9.70 -4.11
N ASP A 385 -28.94 10.96 -4.46
CA ASP A 385 -29.86 12.07 -4.24
C ASP A 385 -30.99 12.04 -5.28
N ILE A 386 -31.91 11.09 -5.10
CA ILE A 386 -33.02 10.88 -6.05
C ILE A 386 -33.97 12.09 -6.06
N ASP A 387 -34.20 12.72 -4.92
CA ASP A 387 -35.10 13.86 -4.82
C ASP A 387 -34.49 15.11 -5.46
N GLY A 388 -33.21 15.36 -5.26
CA GLY A 388 -32.47 16.39 -5.98
C GLY A 388 -32.43 16.13 -7.49
N LEU A 389 -32.30 14.89 -7.92
CA LEU A 389 -32.33 14.52 -9.35
C LEU A 389 -33.76 14.72 -9.93
N ARG A 390 -34.80 14.39 -9.19
CA ARG A 390 -36.18 14.60 -9.61
C ARG A 390 -36.52 16.11 -9.78
N SER A 391 -35.98 16.96 -8.93
CA SER A 391 -36.24 18.42 -8.99
C SER A 391 -35.63 19.05 -10.27
N VAL A 392 -34.60 18.45 -10.88
CA VAL A 392 -33.97 18.96 -12.11
C VAL A 392 -34.34 18.14 -13.36
N ALA A 393 -35.11 17.05 -13.17
CA ALA A 393 -35.58 16.25 -14.28
C ALA A 393 -36.61 16.99 -15.10
N GLN A 394 -36.42 17.05 -16.41
CA GLN A 394 -37.45 17.58 -17.29
C GLN A 394 -38.63 16.59 -17.37
N PRO A 395 -39.88 17.10 -17.53
CA PRO A 395 -41.02 16.23 -17.76
C PRO A 395 -40.77 15.33 -18.97
N TRP A 396 -41.16 14.06 -18.86
CA TRP A 396 -41.05 13.13 -19.98
C TRP A 396 -41.92 13.67 -21.14
N PRO A 397 -41.42 13.70 -22.38
CA PRO A 397 -42.24 14.09 -23.53
C PRO A 397 -43.47 13.18 -23.60
N VAL A 398 -44.67 13.72 -23.41
CA VAL A 398 -45.92 12.97 -23.61
C VAL A 398 -46.10 12.86 -25.12
N ALA A 399 -46.38 11.67 -25.62
CA ALA A 399 -46.74 11.49 -27.04
C ALA A 399 -47.99 12.31 -27.35
N GLY A 400 -47.81 13.48 -27.98
CA GLY A 400 -48.90 14.40 -28.27
C GLY A 400 -48.44 15.84 -28.55
N ASP A 401 -47.29 16.27 -28.06
CA ASP A 401 -46.74 17.62 -28.32
C ASP A 401 -45.74 17.62 -29.50
N ALA A 402 -46.16 17.06 -30.62
CA ALA A 402 -45.52 17.35 -31.91
C ALA A 402 -46.18 18.59 -32.48
N LEU A 403 -45.48 19.76 -32.43
CA LEU A 403 -45.77 20.90 -33.25
C LEU A 403 -45.54 20.61 -34.73
#